data_b08069cde62a530dce8278d110c3ea41
#
_entry.id   b08069cde62a530dce8278d110c3ea41
#
_cell.length_a   1.000
_cell.length_b   1.000
_cell.length_c   1.000
_cell.angle_alpha   90.00
_cell.angle_beta   90.00
_cell.angle_gamma   90.00
#
_symmetry.space_group_name_H-M   'P 1'
#
loop_
_entity.id
_entity.type
_entity.pdbx_description
1 polymer ?
#
loop_
_entity_poly.entity_id
_entity_poly.type
_entity_poly.pdbx_seq_one_letter_code
_entity_poly.pdbx_strand_id
1 'polypeptide(L)'
;MISNLDDVWHASLGVADQQDSALARKRRLYRIKMVGAVGVSYAIDCVLLILFAAAGTVALSVPAIYGLAATVHVLLFGALHWRGWSERANNTQLVLWQMAYAISLQLLCMVLAPNLTTFF
;
A
#
# COMPACT_ATOMS: atom_id res chain seq x y z
N MET A 1 46.23 20.22 15.40
CA MET A 1 46.27 19.18 14.34
C MET A 1 45.34 17.99 14.67
N ILE A 2 45.33 17.45 15.88
CA ILE A 2 44.43 16.37 16.29
C ILE A 2 42.97 16.84 16.42
N SER A 3 42.71 18.09 16.86
CA SER A 3 41.38 18.69 16.93
C SER A 3 40.67 18.78 15.55
N ASN A 4 41.44 19.04 14.49
CA ASN A 4 40.89 19.11 13.13
C ASN A 4 40.40 17.74 12.61
N LEU A 5 41.02 16.65 12.99
CA LEU A 5 40.63 15.32 12.59
C LEU A 5 39.32 14.89 13.26
N ASP A 6 39.20 15.19 14.57
CA ASP A 6 37.96 14.91 15.32
C ASP A 6 36.77 15.70 14.76
N ASP A 7 36.96 16.97 14.42
CA ASP A 7 35.94 17.81 13.82
C ASP A 7 35.51 17.28 12.43
N VAL A 8 36.45 16.81 11.62
CA VAL A 8 36.16 16.20 10.33
C VAL A 8 35.37 14.90 10.50
N TRP A 9 35.73 14.06 11.46
CA TRP A 9 34.99 12.82 11.74
C TRP A 9 33.57 13.10 12.20
N HIS A 10 33.39 14.01 13.13
CA HIS A 10 32.07 14.40 13.61
C HIS A 10 31.20 15.00 12.50
N ALA A 11 31.78 15.82 11.64
CA ALA A 11 31.09 16.39 10.49
C ALA A 11 30.70 15.30 9.49
N SER A 12 31.59 14.34 9.20
CA SER A 12 31.30 13.23 8.28
C SER A 12 30.22 12.29 8.81
N LEU A 13 30.22 11.97 10.10
CA LEU A 13 29.18 11.18 10.73
C LEU A 13 27.84 11.90 10.73
N GLY A 14 27.82 13.20 10.97
CA GLY A 14 26.60 14.01 10.88
C GLY A 14 26.00 14.04 9.47
N VAL A 15 26.83 14.15 8.45
CA VAL A 15 26.40 14.11 7.04
C VAL A 15 25.87 12.72 6.68
N ALA A 16 26.55 11.65 7.10
CA ALA A 16 26.08 10.27 6.87
C ALA A 16 24.71 10.02 7.52
N ASP A 17 24.52 10.46 8.77
CA ASP A 17 23.25 10.35 9.50
C ASP A 17 22.11 11.11 8.78
N GLN A 18 22.39 12.31 8.27
CA GLN A 18 21.43 13.09 7.51
C GLN A 18 21.07 12.42 6.19
N GLN A 19 22.04 11.83 5.50
CA GLN A 19 21.79 11.09 4.26
C GLN A 19 20.94 9.84 4.51
N ASP A 20 21.22 9.08 5.56
CA ASP A 20 20.46 7.89 5.91
C ASP A 20 19.02 8.23 6.29
N SER A 21 18.79 9.30 7.03
CA SER A 21 17.45 9.77 7.37
C SER A 21 16.67 10.27 6.15
N ALA A 22 17.35 10.96 5.21
CA ALA A 22 16.73 11.42 3.97
C ALA A 22 16.35 10.24 3.05
N LEU A 23 17.20 9.20 2.96
CA LEU A 23 16.92 7.98 2.21
C LEU A 23 15.75 7.19 2.81
N ALA A 24 15.72 7.05 4.13
CA ALA A 24 14.63 6.40 4.84
C ALA A 24 13.29 7.13 4.60
N ARG A 25 13.29 8.46 4.63
CA ARG A 25 12.12 9.28 4.31
C ARG A 25 11.66 9.09 2.87
N LYS A 26 12.57 9.07 1.90
CA LYS A 26 12.24 8.83 0.48
C LYS A 26 11.62 7.45 0.28
N ARG A 27 12.16 6.41 0.91
CA ARG A 27 11.61 5.04 0.85
C ARG A 27 10.21 4.99 1.43
N ARG A 28 9.97 5.65 2.57
CA ARG A 28 8.66 5.73 3.19
C ARG A 28 7.64 6.41 2.29
N LEU A 29 7.99 7.56 1.72
CA LEU A 29 7.12 8.29 0.78
C LEU A 29 6.80 7.47 -0.47
N TYR A 30 7.78 6.76 -1.01
CA TYR A 30 7.58 5.88 -2.16
C TYR A 30 6.57 4.76 -1.85
N ARG A 31 6.67 4.14 -0.69
CA ARG A 31 5.74 3.09 -0.25
C ARG A 31 4.33 3.62 -0.04
N ILE A 32 4.19 4.78 0.57
CA ILE A 32 2.89 5.45 0.74
C ILE A 32 2.27 5.76 -0.63
N LYS A 33 3.06 6.22 -1.59
CA LYS A 33 2.59 6.44 -2.97
C LYS A 33 2.13 5.15 -3.63
N MET A 34 2.82 4.03 -3.41
CA MET A 34 2.40 2.72 -3.93
C MET A 34 1.05 2.28 -3.33
N VAL A 35 0.86 2.44 -2.03
CA VAL A 35 -0.43 2.17 -1.38
C VAL A 35 -1.53 3.06 -1.95
N GLY A 36 -1.24 4.33 -2.18
CA GLY A 36 -2.15 5.27 -2.84
C GLY A 36 -2.53 4.83 -4.26
N ALA A 37 -1.58 4.36 -5.05
CA ALA A 37 -1.83 3.83 -6.40
C ALA A 37 -2.74 2.60 -6.36
N VAL A 38 -2.54 1.69 -5.42
CA VAL A 38 -3.42 0.54 -5.20
C VAL A 38 -4.82 1.01 -4.79
N GLY A 39 -4.92 2.02 -3.95
CA GLY A 39 -6.20 2.64 -3.57
C GLY A 39 -6.96 3.21 -4.75
N VAL A 40 -6.28 3.89 -5.68
CA VAL A 40 -6.88 4.39 -6.92
C VAL A 40 -7.39 3.25 -7.79
N SER A 41 -6.63 2.17 -7.91
CA SER A 41 -7.07 0.97 -8.65
C SER A 41 -8.36 0.40 -8.04
N TYR A 42 -8.43 0.26 -6.73
CA TYR A 42 -9.66 -0.20 -6.05
C TYR A 42 -10.84 0.76 -6.25
N ALA A 43 -10.60 2.06 -6.29
CA ALA A 43 -11.65 3.04 -6.56
C ALA A 43 -12.24 2.86 -7.97
N ILE A 44 -11.40 2.61 -8.96
CA ILE A 44 -11.84 2.31 -10.33
C ILE A 44 -12.68 1.02 -10.36
N ASP A 45 -12.20 -0.04 -9.72
CA ASP A 45 -12.93 -1.30 -9.62
C ASP A 45 -14.28 -1.14 -8.93
N CYS A 46 -14.35 -0.35 -7.86
CA CYS A 46 -15.60 -0.02 -7.18
C CYS A 46 -16.58 0.70 -8.09
N VAL A 47 -16.12 1.69 -8.87
CA VAL A 47 -16.97 2.41 -9.83
C VAL A 47 -17.52 1.46 -10.87
N LEU A 48 -16.70 0.57 -11.41
CA LEU A 48 -17.13 -0.44 -12.37
C LEU A 48 -18.18 -1.39 -11.77
N LEU A 49 -17.98 -1.85 -10.53
CA LEU A 49 -18.92 -2.71 -9.83
C LEU A 49 -20.26 -2.00 -9.55
N ILE A 50 -20.22 -0.71 -9.22
CA ILE A 50 -21.43 0.10 -9.05
C ILE A 50 -22.20 0.24 -10.37
N LEU A 51 -21.49 0.44 -11.48
CA LEU A 51 -22.11 0.50 -12.82
C LEU A 51 -22.77 -0.82 -13.19
N PHE A 52 -22.12 -1.96 -12.91
CA PHE A 52 -22.71 -3.28 -13.14
C PHE A 52 -23.90 -3.55 -12.22
N ALA A 53 -23.85 -3.07 -11.00
CA ALA A 53 -25.00 -3.17 -10.08
C ALA A 53 -26.18 -2.31 -10.56
N ALA A 54 -25.93 -1.11 -11.06
CA ALA A 54 -26.94 -0.24 -11.66
C ALA A 54 -27.57 -0.86 -12.93
N ALA A 55 -26.78 -1.63 -13.70
CA ALA A 55 -27.27 -2.38 -14.84
C ALA A 55 -28.03 -3.66 -14.47
N GLY A 56 -28.13 -4.00 -13.19
CA GLY A 56 -28.82 -5.19 -12.69
C GLY A 56 -28.05 -6.50 -12.84
N THR A 57 -26.79 -6.44 -13.26
CA THR A 57 -25.95 -7.61 -13.49
C THR A 57 -25.41 -8.21 -12.18
N VAL A 58 -25.22 -7.38 -11.18
CA VAL A 58 -24.63 -7.74 -9.88
C VAL A 58 -25.47 -7.15 -8.76
N ALA A 59 -25.56 -7.84 -7.62
CA ALA A 59 -26.24 -7.32 -6.43
C ALA A 59 -25.49 -6.09 -5.88
N LEU A 60 -26.21 -5.12 -5.37
CA LEU A 60 -25.65 -3.88 -4.79
C LEU A 60 -24.75 -4.15 -3.58
N SER A 61 -24.92 -5.29 -2.89
CA SER A 61 -24.06 -5.73 -1.79
C SER A 61 -22.61 -6.00 -2.24
N VAL A 62 -22.38 -6.40 -3.48
CA VAL A 62 -21.05 -6.74 -3.99
C VAL A 62 -20.13 -5.53 -4.01
N PRO A 63 -20.48 -4.38 -4.62
CA PRO A 63 -19.64 -3.18 -4.54
C PRO A 63 -19.49 -2.66 -3.12
N ALA A 64 -20.50 -2.81 -2.25
CA ALA A 64 -20.41 -2.40 -0.87
C ALA A 64 -19.38 -3.23 -0.08
N ILE A 65 -19.41 -4.56 -0.20
CA ILE A 65 -18.44 -5.47 0.44
C ILE A 65 -17.03 -5.23 -0.11
N TYR A 66 -16.88 -5.13 -1.41
CA TYR A 66 -15.60 -4.88 -2.06
C TYR A 66 -15.01 -3.53 -1.62
N GLY A 67 -15.81 -2.47 -1.64
CA GLY A 67 -15.39 -1.14 -1.21
C GLY A 67 -14.95 -1.09 0.25
N LEU A 68 -15.68 -1.77 1.14
CA LEU A 68 -15.32 -1.86 2.56
C LEU A 68 -13.97 -2.60 2.73
N ALA A 69 -13.81 -3.75 2.11
CA ALA A 69 -12.58 -4.54 2.19
C ALA A 69 -11.39 -3.80 1.57
N ALA A 70 -11.58 -3.11 0.45
CA ALA A 70 -10.56 -2.28 -0.19
C ALA A 70 -10.15 -1.10 0.70
N THR A 71 -11.09 -0.44 1.34
CA THR A 71 -10.83 0.66 2.28
C THR A 71 -10.03 0.16 3.49
N VAL A 72 -10.40 -0.98 4.07
CA VAL A 72 -9.64 -1.60 5.17
C VAL A 72 -8.21 -1.91 4.73
N HIS A 73 -8.02 -2.45 3.53
CA HIS A 73 -6.68 -2.71 2.97
C HIS A 73 -5.84 -1.44 2.91
N VAL A 74 -6.35 -0.39 2.28
CA VAL A 74 -5.61 0.86 2.10
C VAL A 74 -5.28 1.52 3.43
N LEU A 75 -6.23 1.55 4.37
CA LEU A 75 -6.01 2.13 5.68
C LEU A 75 -5.03 1.31 6.52
N LEU A 76 -5.16 -0.01 6.51
CA LEU A 76 -4.29 -0.90 7.27
C LEU A 76 -2.84 -0.82 6.78
N PHE A 77 -2.60 -1.03 5.50
CA PHE A 77 -1.25 -0.99 4.94
C PHE A 77 -0.68 0.42 4.89
N GLY A 78 -1.51 1.44 4.66
CA GLY A 78 -1.12 2.84 4.77
C GLY A 78 -0.65 3.19 6.17
N ALA A 79 -1.37 2.77 7.21
CA ALA A 79 -0.99 2.97 8.60
C ALA A 79 0.29 2.21 8.99
N LEU A 80 0.44 0.97 8.52
CA LEU A 80 1.65 0.17 8.75
C LEU A 80 2.87 0.81 8.11
N HIS A 81 2.76 1.31 6.89
CA HIS A 81 3.85 2.03 6.23
C HIS A 81 4.15 3.37 6.89
N TRP A 82 3.11 4.09 7.32
CA TRP A 82 3.27 5.37 8.02
C TRP A 82 4.00 5.22 9.36
N ARG A 83 3.66 4.19 10.13
CA ARG A 83 4.29 3.90 11.42
C ARG A 83 5.72 3.35 11.32
N GLY A 84 6.22 3.12 10.12
CA GLY A 84 7.56 2.60 9.90
C GLY A 84 7.71 1.10 10.23
N TRP A 85 6.63 0.36 10.32
CA TRP A 85 6.66 -1.09 10.52
C TRP A 85 7.37 -1.81 9.39
N SER A 86 7.31 -1.26 8.18
CA SER A 86 8.04 -1.76 7.03
C SER A 86 9.56 -1.68 7.17
N GLU A 87 10.07 -0.81 8.05
CA GLU A 87 11.50 -0.71 8.35
C GLU A 87 11.93 -1.69 9.44
N ARG A 88 11.01 -2.06 10.35
CA ARG A 88 11.23 -3.01 11.45
C ARG A 88 10.97 -4.45 11.05
N ALA A 89 9.91 -4.70 10.28
CA ALA A 89 9.63 -6.00 9.71
C ALA A 89 10.38 -6.15 8.39
N ASN A 90 10.70 -7.40 8.01
CA ASN A 90 11.30 -7.70 6.72
C ASN A 90 10.37 -7.17 5.61
N ASN A 91 10.85 -6.21 4.81
CA ASN A 91 10.13 -5.57 3.72
C ASN A 91 9.41 -6.55 2.80
N THR A 92 10.06 -7.67 2.51
CA THR A 92 9.54 -8.71 1.63
C THR A 92 8.28 -9.34 2.19
N GLN A 93 8.20 -9.56 3.51
CA GLN A 93 7.02 -10.14 4.15
C GLN A 93 5.81 -9.21 4.08
N LEU A 94 5.99 -7.91 4.31
CA LEU A 94 4.88 -6.96 4.25
C LEU A 94 4.30 -6.84 2.85
N VAL A 95 5.17 -6.81 1.83
CA VAL A 95 4.77 -6.81 0.42
C VAL A 95 4.01 -8.10 0.05
N LEU A 96 4.50 -9.25 0.51
CA LEU A 96 3.82 -10.53 0.29
C LEU A 96 2.43 -10.57 0.93
N TRP A 97 2.28 -10.07 2.16
CA TRP A 97 0.99 -9.96 2.83
C TRP A 97 0.04 -9.03 2.08
N GLN A 98 0.54 -7.91 1.59
CA GLN A 98 -0.24 -6.96 0.80
C GLN A 98 -0.71 -7.59 -0.51
N MET A 99 0.15 -8.31 -1.22
CA MET A 99 -0.19 -9.03 -2.44
C MET A 99 -1.21 -10.14 -2.17
N ALA A 100 -1.01 -10.93 -1.10
CA ALA A 100 -1.94 -11.97 -0.70
C ALA A 100 -3.34 -11.41 -0.40
N TYR A 101 -3.41 -10.27 0.27
CA TYR A 101 -4.68 -9.59 0.53
C TYR A 101 -5.36 -9.14 -0.77
N ALA A 102 -4.61 -8.52 -1.68
CA ALA A 102 -5.15 -8.06 -2.96
C ALA A 102 -5.69 -9.23 -3.81
N ILE A 103 -4.96 -10.34 -3.87
CA ILE A 103 -5.39 -11.55 -4.57
C ILE A 103 -6.64 -12.14 -3.92
N SER A 104 -6.66 -12.22 -2.60
CA SER A 104 -7.82 -12.73 -1.84
C SER A 104 -9.06 -11.88 -2.09
N LEU A 105 -8.90 -10.56 -2.17
CA LEU A 105 -9.99 -9.64 -2.47
C LEU A 105 -10.55 -9.85 -3.89
N GLN A 106 -9.68 -10.05 -4.88
CA GLN A 106 -10.10 -10.37 -6.24
C GLN A 106 -10.82 -11.71 -6.34
N LEU A 107 -10.31 -12.74 -5.65
CA LEU A 107 -10.97 -14.04 -5.59
C LEU A 107 -12.34 -13.95 -4.91
N LEU A 108 -12.45 -13.18 -3.84
CA LEU A 108 -13.73 -12.91 -3.19
C LEU A 108 -14.72 -12.26 -4.16
N CYS A 109 -14.26 -11.28 -4.92
CA CYS A 109 -15.08 -10.61 -5.93
C CYS A 109 -15.56 -11.59 -7.02
N MET A 110 -14.71 -12.49 -7.48
CA MET A 110 -15.08 -13.54 -8.44
C MET A 110 -16.14 -14.50 -7.90
N VAL A 111 -16.05 -14.85 -6.60
CA VAL A 111 -17.03 -15.73 -5.96
C VAL A 111 -18.37 -15.03 -5.78
N LEU A 112 -18.36 -13.75 -5.40
CA LEU A 112 -19.58 -12.95 -5.20
C LEU A 112 -20.27 -12.58 -6.52
N ALA A 113 -19.52 -12.45 -7.60
CA ALA A 113 -20.01 -12.03 -8.90
C ALA A 113 -19.43 -12.93 -10.01
N PRO A 114 -19.89 -14.20 -10.11
CA PRO A 114 -19.36 -15.15 -11.08
C PRO A 114 -19.54 -14.70 -12.53
N ASN A 115 -20.53 -13.85 -12.79
CA ASN A 115 -20.78 -13.30 -14.15
C ASN A 115 -19.71 -12.29 -14.59
N LEU A 116 -18.88 -11.82 -13.68
CA LEU A 116 -17.83 -10.83 -13.94
C LEU A 116 -16.42 -11.45 -13.99
N THR A 117 -16.30 -12.76 -13.92
CA THR A 117 -14.98 -13.45 -13.89
C THR A 117 -14.12 -13.14 -15.12
N THR A 118 -14.74 -12.80 -16.24
CA THR A 118 -14.04 -12.40 -17.47
C THR A 118 -13.36 -11.02 -17.38
N PHE A 119 -13.75 -10.18 -16.41
CA PHE A 119 -13.21 -8.83 -16.22
C PHE A 119 -12.13 -8.75 -15.14
N PHE A 120 -12.00 -9.76 -14.33
CA PHE A 120 -11.03 -9.89 -13.28
C PHE A 120 -10.14 -11.11 -13.53
#